data_03fb2140138a9e2936cb677d109862e7
#
_entry.id   03fb2140138a9e2936cb677d109862e7
#
_cell.length_a   1.000
_cell.length_b   1.000
_cell.length_c   1.000
_cell.angle_alpha   90.00
_cell.angle_beta   90.00
_cell.angle_gamma   90.00
#
_symmetry.space_group_name_H-M   'P 1'
#
loop_
_entity.id
_entity.type
_entity.pdbx_description
1 polymer ?
#
loop_
_entity_poly.entity_id
_entity_poly.type
_entity_poly.pdbx_seq_one_letter_code
_entity_poly.pdbx_strand_id
1 'polypeptide(L)'
;MSDAKEAVGVVIGAKDATPLEFWIGVADGHQIELDDVIRVDSHTADGEVLAFYGTVDEVRKRYEGATFDTDAFRHAEGTLPVEISYAAHVQVTRIEPEYFIPPTPGDKVHLVRGLDYQAALFFDQMEEKLPIGLTRNNEPVFANLEFVDGSRGAHASISGVSGVATKTSFATFLLYSLFHSEVLGTRATNSHAIIFNVKGEDLLWLDKPNRKMNEKARAQYATLGLPVGPFKSVQFLAPPNSPNTFVPDTGSRKEGVDAFAWTIREFARDHLLRFCFTQEDERAQLSFVVQIVERHLAECAAEGDKTAAHIFLENKKITSFDELVDELESSIDKLLAERGGRIASGTVDAFLRR
;
A
#
# COMPACT_ATOMS: atom_id res chain seq x y z
N MET A 1 3.38 -27.90 -31.94
CA MET A 1 4.35 -28.86 -31.39
C MET A 1 4.72 -28.30 -30.04
N SER A 2 4.30 -28.96 -28.95
CA SER A 2 4.63 -28.57 -27.58
C SER A 2 6.15 -28.75 -27.44
N ASP A 3 6.90 -27.66 -27.23
CA ASP A 3 8.24 -27.74 -26.67
C ASP A 3 8.10 -28.51 -25.36
N ALA A 4 8.60 -29.75 -25.34
CA ALA A 4 8.65 -30.52 -24.08
C ALA A 4 9.57 -29.73 -23.15
N LYS A 5 8.97 -29.00 -22.19
CA LYS A 5 9.71 -28.27 -21.18
C LYS A 5 10.66 -29.26 -20.51
N GLU A 6 11.95 -28.94 -20.47
CA GLU A 6 12.97 -29.77 -19.84
C GLU A 6 12.65 -29.91 -18.34
N ALA A 7 12.69 -31.14 -17.83
CA ALA A 7 12.47 -31.38 -16.41
C ALA A 7 13.68 -30.90 -15.60
N VAL A 8 13.44 -30.05 -14.62
CA VAL A 8 14.49 -29.48 -13.77
C VAL A 8 14.79 -30.34 -12.55
N GLY A 9 13.99 -31.38 -12.32
CA GLY A 9 14.13 -32.29 -11.20
C GLY A 9 13.00 -33.30 -11.12
N VAL A 10 12.91 -33.97 -9.99
CA VAL A 10 11.89 -34.96 -9.69
C VAL A 10 11.40 -34.83 -8.26
N VAL A 11 10.17 -35.24 -7.97
CA VAL A 11 9.66 -35.37 -6.61
C VAL A 11 10.48 -36.45 -5.89
N ILE A 12 10.99 -36.16 -4.69
CA ILE A 12 11.78 -37.11 -3.90
C ILE A 12 10.94 -37.83 -2.87
N GLY A 13 11.24 -39.11 -2.61
CA GLY A 13 10.55 -39.93 -1.62
C GLY A 13 11.29 -40.13 -0.31
N ALA A 14 12.43 -39.47 -0.12
CA ALA A 14 13.19 -39.52 1.14
C ALA A 14 12.52 -38.76 2.30
N LYS A 15 11.59 -37.89 1.96
CA LYS A 15 10.65 -37.22 2.86
C LYS A 15 9.24 -37.42 2.31
N ASP A 16 8.27 -37.46 3.21
CA ASP A 16 6.88 -37.63 2.82
C ASP A 16 6.43 -36.50 1.92
N ALA A 17 5.79 -36.83 0.80
CA ALA A 17 5.05 -35.89 -0.01
C ALA A 17 3.60 -35.84 0.50
N THR A 18 3.07 -34.63 0.63
CA THR A 18 1.67 -34.36 1.00
C THR A 18 0.96 -33.60 -0.10
N PRO A 19 -0.37 -33.49 -0.09
CA PRO A 19 -1.07 -32.63 -1.04
C PRO A 19 -0.76 -31.14 -0.91
N LEU A 20 -0.23 -30.71 0.23
CA LEU A 20 0.04 -29.29 0.53
C LEU A 20 1.50 -28.90 0.35
N GLU A 21 2.41 -29.87 0.51
CA GLU A 21 3.85 -29.62 0.42
C GLU A 21 4.62 -30.90 0.07
N PHE A 22 5.73 -30.76 -0.64
CA PHE A 22 6.62 -31.86 -0.96
C PHE A 22 8.04 -31.37 -1.26
N TRP A 23 8.98 -32.30 -1.31
CA TRP A 23 10.35 -32.02 -1.67
C TRP A 23 10.67 -32.50 -3.09
N ILE A 24 11.53 -31.76 -3.77
CA ILE A 24 12.04 -32.10 -5.07
C ILE A 24 13.57 -32.22 -5.04
N GLY A 25 14.11 -33.14 -5.80
CA GLY A 25 15.52 -33.23 -6.13
C GLY A 25 15.78 -32.47 -7.41
N VAL A 26 16.73 -31.55 -7.38
CA VAL A 26 17.10 -30.75 -8.56
C VAL A 26 18.10 -31.54 -9.40
N ALA A 27 17.84 -31.68 -10.69
CA ALA A 27 18.73 -32.39 -11.61
C ALA A 27 20.05 -31.64 -11.84
N ASP A 28 21.11 -32.38 -12.14
CA ASP A 28 22.41 -31.82 -12.46
C ASP A 28 22.31 -30.84 -13.63
N GLY A 29 23.04 -29.72 -13.49
CA GLY A 29 23.05 -28.67 -14.52
C GLY A 29 21.87 -27.71 -14.42
N HIS A 30 20.89 -27.98 -13.56
CA HIS A 30 19.75 -27.08 -13.32
C HIS A 30 19.90 -26.29 -12.02
N GLN A 31 19.19 -25.17 -11.95
CA GLN A 31 19.11 -24.31 -10.78
C GLN A 31 17.66 -23.99 -10.46
N ILE A 32 17.32 -24.12 -9.18
CA ILE A 32 16.05 -23.69 -8.61
C ILE A 32 16.35 -22.69 -7.48
N GLU A 33 15.59 -21.64 -7.42
CA GLU A 33 15.74 -20.58 -6.43
C GLU A 33 14.46 -20.38 -5.64
N LEU A 34 14.56 -19.64 -4.53
CA LEU A 34 13.38 -19.21 -3.77
C LEU A 34 12.42 -18.43 -4.67
N ASP A 35 11.12 -18.59 -4.44
CA ASP A 35 10.03 -17.99 -5.22
C ASP A 35 9.91 -18.49 -6.67
N ASP A 36 10.69 -19.47 -7.10
CA ASP A 36 10.42 -20.12 -8.37
C ASP A 36 9.09 -20.87 -8.31
N VAL A 37 8.33 -20.80 -9.40
CA VAL A 37 7.06 -21.50 -9.55
C VAL A 37 7.27 -22.75 -10.39
N ILE A 38 6.78 -23.87 -9.87
CA ILE A 38 6.92 -25.19 -10.52
C ILE A 38 5.56 -25.82 -10.83
N ARG A 39 5.62 -26.79 -11.72
CA ARG A 39 4.52 -27.72 -12.02
C ARG A 39 5.03 -29.15 -11.98
N VAL A 40 4.22 -30.04 -11.42
CA VAL A 40 4.40 -31.47 -11.44
C VAL A 40 3.12 -32.10 -12.00
N ASP A 41 3.25 -32.96 -13.01
CA ASP A 41 2.15 -33.75 -13.51
C ASP A 41 2.24 -35.16 -12.88
N SER A 42 1.27 -35.50 -12.03
CA SER A 42 1.11 -36.79 -11.39
C SER A 42 -0.15 -37.50 -11.93
N HIS A 43 -0.44 -38.69 -11.46
CA HIS A 43 -1.58 -39.49 -11.94
C HIS A 43 -2.38 -40.06 -10.76
N THR A 44 -3.70 -40.07 -10.91
CA THR A 44 -4.59 -40.84 -10.00
C THR A 44 -4.44 -42.34 -10.28
N ALA A 45 -5.00 -43.17 -9.38
CA ALA A 45 -5.06 -44.61 -9.60
C ALA A 45 -5.78 -45.00 -10.89
N ASP A 46 -6.72 -44.21 -11.35
CA ASP A 46 -7.49 -44.41 -12.59
C ASP A 46 -6.79 -43.83 -13.83
N GLY A 47 -5.59 -43.24 -13.67
CA GLY A 47 -4.78 -42.71 -14.74
C GLY A 47 -5.12 -41.26 -15.18
N GLU A 48 -5.96 -40.56 -14.44
CA GLU A 48 -6.22 -39.13 -14.68
C GLU A 48 -5.01 -38.30 -14.28
N VAL A 49 -4.66 -37.32 -15.11
CA VAL A 49 -3.53 -36.42 -14.86
C VAL A 49 -3.93 -35.37 -13.83
N LEU A 50 -3.09 -35.21 -12.80
CA LEU A 50 -3.18 -34.16 -11.79
C LEU A 50 -2.01 -33.20 -11.96
N ALA A 51 -2.30 -31.95 -12.24
CA ALA A 51 -1.28 -30.88 -12.28
C ALA A 51 -1.16 -30.25 -10.88
N PHE A 52 0.00 -30.41 -10.27
CA PHE A 52 0.36 -29.71 -9.03
C PHE A 52 1.14 -28.46 -9.39
N TYR A 53 0.70 -27.32 -8.92
CA TYR A 53 1.43 -26.07 -8.97
C TYR A 53 1.89 -25.68 -7.57
N GLY A 54 3.09 -25.11 -7.46
CA GLY A 54 3.59 -24.68 -6.18
C GLY A 54 4.74 -23.67 -6.31
N THR A 55 5.04 -23.05 -5.18
CA THR A 55 6.17 -22.11 -5.04
C THR A 55 7.27 -22.72 -4.20
N VAL A 56 8.51 -22.46 -4.56
CA VAL A 56 9.70 -22.90 -3.81
C VAL A 56 9.93 -21.95 -2.64
N ASP A 57 9.80 -22.45 -1.42
CA ASP A 57 10.00 -21.66 -0.19
C ASP A 57 11.28 -22.00 0.57
N GLU A 58 11.93 -23.12 0.22
CA GLU A 58 13.22 -23.50 0.77
C GLU A 58 14.11 -24.20 -0.27
N VAL A 59 15.42 -23.93 -0.23
CA VAL A 59 16.41 -24.55 -1.10
C VAL A 59 17.60 -25.00 -0.27
N ARG A 60 18.03 -26.27 -0.45
CA ARG A 60 19.10 -26.89 0.33
C ARG A 60 20.13 -27.58 -0.55
N LYS A 61 21.41 -27.43 -0.19
CA LYS A 61 22.48 -28.31 -0.67
C LYS A 61 23.16 -28.97 0.50
N ARG A 62 23.38 -30.26 0.42
CA ARG A 62 24.10 -31.02 1.43
C ARG A 62 24.92 -32.14 0.79
N TYR A 63 25.92 -32.60 1.52
CA TYR A 63 26.61 -33.81 1.15
C TYR A 63 25.78 -35.03 1.52
N GLU A 64 25.61 -35.98 0.58
CA GLU A 64 25.02 -37.28 0.86
C GLU A 64 26.06 -38.19 1.49
N GLY A 65 25.73 -38.84 2.61
CA GLY A 65 26.62 -39.74 3.31
C GLY A 65 27.68 -39.09 4.20
N ALA A 66 27.82 -37.75 4.22
CA ALA A 66 28.68 -37.07 5.17
C ALA A 66 28.06 -37.12 6.57
N THR A 67 28.88 -37.57 7.55
CA THR A 67 28.41 -37.72 8.94
C THR A 67 29.04 -36.64 9.85
N PHE A 68 30.21 -36.13 9.50
CA PHE A 68 30.97 -35.18 10.30
C PHE A 68 31.28 -33.90 9.52
N ASP A 69 31.35 -32.77 10.20
CA ASP A 69 31.73 -31.48 9.59
C ASP A 69 33.11 -31.52 8.94
N THR A 70 34.03 -32.38 9.45
CA THR A 70 35.35 -32.61 8.88
C THR A 70 35.30 -33.27 7.51
N ASP A 71 34.25 -33.96 7.14
CA ASP A 71 34.12 -34.61 5.84
C ASP A 71 34.02 -33.58 4.70
N ALA A 72 33.52 -32.37 5.00
CA ALA A 72 33.54 -31.26 4.04
C ALA A 72 34.94 -30.87 3.61
N PHE A 73 35.91 -30.85 4.53
CA PHE A 73 37.31 -30.55 4.21
C PHE A 73 37.95 -31.67 3.39
N ARG A 74 37.68 -32.95 3.75
CA ARG A 74 38.17 -34.11 3.02
C ARG A 74 37.62 -34.15 1.59
N HIS A 75 36.35 -33.78 1.40
CA HIS A 75 35.78 -33.66 0.06
C HIS A 75 36.47 -32.54 -0.74
N ALA A 76 36.64 -31.36 -0.14
CA ALA A 76 37.34 -30.23 -0.78
C ALA A 76 38.79 -30.58 -1.18
N GLU A 77 39.47 -31.44 -0.42
CA GLU A 77 40.78 -31.96 -0.71
C GLU A 77 40.79 -33.13 -1.71
N GLY A 78 39.61 -33.59 -2.14
CA GLY A 78 39.48 -34.72 -3.06
C GLY A 78 39.77 -36.09 -2.46
N THR A 79 39.88 -36.20 -1.14
CA THR A 79 40.19 -37.45 -0.42
C THR A 79 38.96 -38.25 -0.05
N LEU A 80 37.77 -37.62 -0.06
CA LEU A 80 36.48 -38.26 0.22
C LEU A 80 35.51 -37.96 -0.93
N PRO A 81 35.15 -38.92 -1.79
CA PRO A 81 34.10 -38.72 -2.77
C PRO A 81 32.73 -38.73 -2.09
N VAL A 82 32.04 -37.64 -2.20
CA VAL A 82 30.61 -37.51 -1.73
C VAL A 82 29.79 -36.88 -2.82
N GLU A 83 28.54 -37.29 -2.91
CA GLU A 83 27.58 -36.67 -3.79
C GLU A 83 26.96 -35.45 -3.12
N ILE A 84 26.63 -34.41 -3.91
CA ILE A 84 25.93 -33.23 -3.44
C ILE A 84 24.47 -33.40 -3.77
N SER A 85 23.66 -33.53 -2.72
CA SER A 85 22.21 -33.47 -2.85
C SER A 85 21.79 -32.01 -2.96
N TYR A 86 21.07 -31.68 -4.01
CA TYR A 86 20.42 -30.39 -4.21
C TYR A 86 18.90 -30.60 -4.18
N ALA A 87 18.23 -30.10 -3.16
CA ALA A 87 16.82 -30.28 -2.93
C ALA A 87 16.11 -28.93 -2.70
N ALA A 88 14.85 -28.86 -3.10
CA ALA A 88 14.01 -27.72 -2.80
C ALA A 88 12.67 -28.17 -2.21
N HIS A 89 12.16 -27.39 -1.28
CA HIS A 89 10.82 -27.57 -0.73
C HIS A 89 9.83 -26.74 -1.53
N VAL A 90 8.65 -27.33 -1.78
CA VAL A 90 7.58 -26.74 -2.56
C VAL A 90 6.34 -26.67 -1.72
N GLN A 91 5.83 -25.47 -1.54
CA GLN A 91 4.49 -25.23 -1.01
C GLN A 91 3.50 -25.26 -2.16
N VAL A 92 2.56 -26.19 -2.13
CA VAL A 92 1.53 -26.33 -3.16
C VAL A 92 0.56 -25.14 -3.09
N THR A 93 0.35 -24.50 -4.22
CA THR A 93 -0.61 -23.38 -4.36
C THR A 93 -1.90 -23.81 -5.01
N ARG A 94 -1.86 -24.78 -5.97
CA ARG A 94 -3.03 -25.24 -6.71
C ARG A 94 -2.86 -26.69 -7.19
N ILE A 95 -3.97 -27.43 -7.21
CA ILE A 95 -4.05 -28.77 -7.80
C ILE A 95 -5.19 -28.77 -8.82
N GLU A 96 -4.95 -29.28 -10.04
CA GLU A 96 -5.96 -29.38 -11.09
C GLU A 96 -6.00 -30.76 -11.74
N PRO A 97 -7.16 -31.44 -11.76
CA PRO A 97 -8.36 -31.16 -10.98
C PRO A 97 -8.12 -31.28 -9.47
N GLU A 98 -9.01 -30.73 -8.66
CA GLU A 98 -8.82 -30.55 -7.21
C GLU A 98 -9.03 -31.89 -6.46
N TYR A 99 -8.02 -32.77 -6.52
CA TYR A 99 -7.93 -33.98 -5.71
C TYR A 99 -6.77 -33.89 -4.73
N PHE A 100 -7.07 -33.94 -3.44
CA PHE A 100 -6.06 -33.77 -2.37
C PHE A 100 -5.33 -35.09 -2.07
N ILE A 101 -4.64 -35.64 -3.07
CA ILE A 101 -3.70 -36.75 -2.94
C ILE A 101 -2.27 -36.21 -3.17
N PRO A 102 -1.23 -36.86 -2.58
CA PRO A 102 0.13 -36.42 -2.79
C PRO A 102 0.62 -36.71 -4.21
N PRO A 103 1.60 -35.93 -4.74
CA PRO A 103 2.30 -36.32 -5.97
C PRO A 103 3.15 -37.58 -5.74
N THR A 104 3.41 -38.33 -6.81
CA THR A 104 4.17 -39.59 -6.74
C THR A 104 5.68 -39.29 -6.76
N PRO A 105 6.49 -39.87 -5.84
CA PRO A 105 7.95 -39.79 -5.95
C PRO A 105 8.45 -40.25 -7.31
N GLY A 106 9.33 -39.47 -7.95
CA GLY A 106 9.82 -39.71 -9.31
C GLY A 106 9.07 -38.92 -10.38
N ASP A 107 7.93 -38.30 -10.08
CA ASP A 107 7.26 -37.42 -11.04
C ASP A 107 8.15 -36.24 -11.40
N LYS A 108 8.10 -35.82 -12.68
CA LYS A 108 8.96 -34.78 -13.24
C LYS A 108 8.49 -33.39 -12.83
N VAL A 109 9.45 -32.57 -12.48
CA VAL A 109 9.26 -31.17 -12.09
C VAL A 109 9.67 -30.24 -13.20
N HIS A 110 8.84 -29.26 -13.52
CA HIS A 110 9.08 -28.24 -14.52
C HIS A 110 8.97 -26.85 -13.94
N LEU A 111 9.89 -25.94 -14.29
CA LEU A 111 9.70 -24.51 -14.06
C LEU A 111 8.61 -23.98 -14.98
N VAL A 112 7.72 -23.16 -14.45
CA VAL A 112 6.61 -22.61 -15.23
C VAL A 112 6.72 -21.10 -15.44
N ARG A 113 6.18 -20.67 -16.58
CA ARG A 113 6.09 -19.27 -17.01
C ARG A 113 4.79 -19.04 -17.75
N GLY A 114 4.42 -17.79 -17.95
CA GLY A 114 3.25 -17.44 -18.76
C GLY A 114 1.95 -17.95 -18.17
N LEU A 115 1.17 -18.71 -18.93
CA LEU A 115 -0.16 -19.18 -18.52
C LEU A 115 -0.10 -20.14 -17.32
N ASP A 116 0.84 -21.07 -17.28
CA ASP A 116 1.01 -21.98 -16.13
C ASP A 116 1.40 -21.20 -14.85
N TYR A 117 2.21 -20.14 -14.98
CA TYR A 117 2.54 -19.25 -13.88
C TYR A 117 1.29 -18.50 -13.36
N GLN A 118 0.45 -18.02 -14.28
CA GLN A 118 -0.79 -17.35 -13.89
C GLN A 118 -1.76 -18.33 -13.22
N ALA A 119 -1.86 -19.57 -13.72
CA ALA A 119 -2.66 -20.60 -13.10
C ALA A 119 -2.17 -20.94 -11.69
N ALA A 120 -0.87 -21.15 -11.51
CA ALA A 120 -0.24 -21.47 -10.24
C ALA A 120 -0.57 -20.46 -9.12
N LEU A 121 -0.69 -19.19 -9.47
CA LEU A 121 -0.94 -18.08 -8.53
C LEU A 121 -2.38 -17.55 -8.57
N PHE A 122 -3.30 -18.29 -9.21
CA PHE A 122 -4.71 -17.91 -9.37
C PHE A 122 -4.94 -16.57 -10.08
N PHE A 123 -3.94 -16.06 -10.79
CA PHE A 123 -4.10 -14.82 -11.57
C PHE A 123 -5.07 -15.02 -12.75
N ASP A 124 -5.20 -16.24 -13.27
CA ASP A 124 -6.17 -16.60 -14.30
C ASP A 124 -7.63 -16.40 -13.88
N GLN A 125 -7.92 -16.49 -12.58
CA GLN A 125 -9.26 -16.34 -12.01
C GLN A 125 -9.58 -14.92 -11.52
N MET A 126 -8.60 -13.99 -11.54
CA MET A 126 -8.83 -12.60 -11.15
C MET A 126 -9.52 -11.84 -12.29
N GLU A 127 -10.67 -11.26 -12.01
CA GLU A 127 -11.35 -10.36 -12.96
C GLU A 127 -10.68 -8.99 -13.01
N GLU A 128 -10.27 -8.47 -11.87
CA GLU A 128 -9.68 -7.14 -11.71
C GLU A 128 -8.21 -7.23 -11.27
N LYS A 129 -7.33 -7.42 -12.24
CA LYS A 129 -5.88 -7.61 -12.03
C LYS A 129 -5.17 -6.27 -11.88
N LEU A 130 -4.85 -5.87 -10.66
CA LEU A 130 -4.00 -4.71 -10.41
C LEU A 130 -2.52 -5.13 -10.46
N PRO A 131 -1.70 -4.64 -11.40
CA PRO A 131 -0.28 -4.92 -11.42
C PRO A 131 0.42 -4.30 -10.20
N ILE A 132 1.07 -5.13 -9.40
CA ILE A 132 1.75 -4.66 -8.16
C ILE A 132 3.28 -4.77 -8.23
N GLY A 133 3.82 -5.39 -9.26
CA GLY A 133 5.26 -5.52 -9.46
C GLY A 133 5.64 -6.64 -10.40
N LEU A 134 6.94 -6.90 -10.46
CA LEU A 134 7.53 -8.00 -11.22
C LEU A 134 8.29 -8.93 -10.28
N THR A 135 8.27 -10.22 -10.59
CA THR A 135 9.19 -11.17 -9.98
C THR A 135 10.63 -10.91 -10.44
N ARG A 136 11.57 -11.57 -9.80
CA ARG A 136 12.97 -11.65 -10.23
C ARG A 136 13.13 -12.07 -11.70
N ASN A 137 12.23 -12.92 -12.19
CA ASN A 137 12.22 -13.44 -13.54
C ASN A 137 11.43 -12.58 -14.53
N ASN A 138 11.06 -11.34 -14.13
CA ASN A 138 10.23 -10.41 -14.90
C ASN A 138 8.81 -10.91 -15.23
N GLU A 139 8.27 -11.86 -14.47
CA GLU A 139 6.86 -12.22 -14.57
C GLU A 139 6.00 -11.20 -13.78
N PRO A 140 4.87 -10.74 -14.33
CA PRO A 140 3.98 -9.81 -13.65
C PRO A 140 3.35 -10.43 -12.40
N VAL A 141 3.27 -9.66 -11.32
CA VAL A 141 2.55 -10.00 -10.09
C VAL A 141 1.34 -9.11 -9.97
N PHE A 142 0.19 -9.71 -9.69
CA PHE A 142 -1.08 -9.01 -9.57
C PHE A 142 -1.68 -9.14 -8.18
N ALA A 143 -2.40 -8.12 -7.77
CA ALA A 143 -3.36 -8.19 -6.67
C ALA A 143 -4.78 -8.12 -7.25
N ASN A 144 -5.72 -8.83 -6.64
CA ASN A 144 -7.13 -8.69 -7.00
C ASN A 144 -7.67 -7.39 -6.38
N LEU A 145 -8.10 -6.45 -7.23
CA LEU A 145 -8.56 -5.14 -6.81
C LEU A 145 -9.78 -5.20 -5.87
N GLU A 146 -10.66 -6.19 -6.01
CA GLU A 146 -11.81 -6.38 -5.13
C GLU A 146 -11.47 -6.44 -3.62
N PHE A 147 -10.24 -6.83 -3.29
CA PHE A 147 -9.74 -6.87 -1.91
C PHE A 147 -9.02 -5.58 -1.50
N VAL A 148 -8.88 -4.62 -2.40
CA VAL A 148 -8.15 -3.36 -2.18
C VAL A 148 -9.04 -2.14 -2.32
N ASP A 149 -10.15 -2.23 -3.06
CA ASP A 149 -11.05 -1.12 -3.38
C ASP A 149 -12.09 -0.79 -2.29
N GLY A 150 -12.12 -1.54 -1.20
CA GLY A 150 -13.06 -1.35 -0.10
C GLY A 150 -14.37 -2.13 -0.21
N SER A 151 -14.65 -2.78 -1.34
CA SER A 151 -15.89 -3.56 -1.52
C SER A 151 -15.95 -4.77 -0.57
N ARG A 152 -14.79 -5.33 -0.21
CA ARG A 152 -14.65 -6.44 0.74
C ARG A 152 -13.79 -6.10 1.97
N GLY A 153 -13.60 -4.81 2.26
CA GLY A 153 -12.69 -4.30 3.29
C GLY A 153 -11.29 -4.10 2.72
N ALA A 154 -10.71 -2.90 2.93
CA ALA A 154 -9.44 -2.57 2.32
C ALA A 154 -8.49 -1.90 3.30
N HIS A 155 -7.38 -2.59 3.56
CA HIS A 155 -6.21 -2.00 4.18
C HIS A 155 -4.96 -2.48 3.47
N ALA A 156 -4.15 -1.56 2.95
CA ALA A 156 -2.82 -1.85 2.48
C ALA A 156 -1.80 -1.21 3.43
N SER A 157 -1.00 -2.03 4.11
CA SER A 157 0.09 -1.57 4.96
C SER A 157 1.42 -1.82 4.26
N ILE A 158 2.20 -0.74 4.07
CA ILE A 158 3.52 -0.81 3.44
C ILE A 158 4.58 -0.54 4.49
N SER A 159 5.31 -1.57 4.88
CA SER A 159 6.42 -1.49 5.81
C SER A 159 7.76 -1.71 5.10
N GLY A 160 8.83 -1.16 5.66
CA GLY A 160 10.16 -1.31 5.09
C GLY A 160 11.20 -0.52 5.87
N VAL A 161 12.48 -0.74 5.56
CA VAL A 161 13.61 -0.08 6.21
C VAL A 161 13.57 1.43 5.95
N SER A 162 13.81 2.22 7.00
CA SER A 162 13.87 3.68 6.90
C SER A 162 15.13 4.12 6.13
N GLY A 163 15.01 5.20 5.35
CA GLY A 163 16.14 5.79 4.62
C GLY A 163 16.34 5.30 3.18
N VAL A 164 15.68 4.23 2.78
CA VAL A 164 15.76 3.68 1.41
C VAL A 164 14.43 3.92 0.69
N ALA A 165 13.93 5.09 0.58
CA ALA A 165 12.73 5.57 -0.18
C ALA A 165 11.71 4.51 -0.73
N THR A 166 11.81 3.24 -0.30
CA THR A 166 11.07 2.10 -0.86
C THR A 166 9.58 2.17 -0.57
N LYS A 167 9.20 2.58 0.66
CA LYS A 167 7.78 2.66 1.06
C LYS A 167 6.99 3.65 0.22
N THR A 168 7.46 4.90 0.17
CA THR A 168 6.80 5.98 -0.58
C THR A 168 6.82 5.70 -2.08
N SER A 169 7.95 5.22 -2.62
CA SER A 169 8.05 4.87 -4.04
C SER A 169 7.12 3.74 -4.42
N PHE A 170 6.98 2.71 -3.58
CA PHE A 170 6.07 1.60 -3.84
C PHE A 170 4.60 2.05 -3.72
N ALA A 171 4.24 2.84 -2.69
CA ALA A 171 2.89 3.39 -2.58
C ALA A 171 2.53 4.26 -3.80
N THR A 172 3.46 5.11 -4.25
CA THR A 172 3.27 5.93 -5.45
C THR A 172 3.14 5.07 -6.71
N PHE A 173 3.93 4.00 -6.83
CA PHE A 173 3.80 3.04 -7.92
C PHE A 173 2.45 2.34 -7.92
N LEU A 174 1.95 1.89 -6.76
CA LEU A 174 0.62 1.27 -6.67
C LEU A 174 -0.50 2.22 -7.10
N LEU A 175 -0.44 3.49 -6.68
CA LEU A 175 -1.38 4.51 -7.15
C LEU A 175 -1.25 4.75 -8.65
N TYR A 176 -0.01 4.78 -9.17
CA TYR A 176 0.21 4.91 -10.61
C TYR A 176 -0.41 3.73 -11.36
N SER A 177 -0.16 2.51 -10.90
CA SER A 177 -0.74 1.29 -11.47
C SER A 177 -2.27 1.34 -11.43
N LEU A 178 -2.86 1.70 -10.29
CA LEU A 178 -4.32 1.78 -10.12
C LEU A 178 -4.97 2.70 -11.17
N PHE A 179 -4.38 3.87 -11.42
CA PHE A 179 -4.96 4.86 -12.33
C PHE A 179 -4.56 4.68 -13.80
N HIS A 180 -3.59 3.80 -14.12
CA HIS A 180 -3.07 3.66 -15.49
C HIS A 180 -3.14 2.23 -16.06
N SER A 181 -3.54 1.23 -15.26
CA SER A 181 -3.69 -0.16 -15.72
C SER A 181 -5.08 -0.47 -16.30
N GLU A 182 -5.97 0.53 -16.38
CA GLU A 182 -7.36 0.38 -16.83
C GLU A 182 -8.23 -0.51 -15.91
N VAL A 183 -7.70 -1.03 -14.81
CA VAL A 183 -8.41 -1.92 -13.88
C VAL A 183 -9.65 -1.27 -13.25
N LEU A 184 -9.65 0.05 -13.09
CA LEU A 184 -10.81 0.79 -12.56
C LEU A 184 -11.96 0.89 -13.56
N GLY A 185 -11.72 0.73 -14.87
CA GLY A 185 -12.75 0.90 -15.89
C GLY A 185 -13.50 2.23 -15.75
N THR A 186 -14.83 2.16 -15.72
CA THR A 186 -15.70 3.35 -15.56
C THR A 186 -15.59 4.02 -14.19
N ARG A 187 -15.13 3.30 -13.16
CA ARG A 187 -14.91 3.83 -11.80
C ARG A 187 -13.80 4.89 -11.75
N ALA A 188 -12.88 4.87 -12.72
CA ALA A 188 -11.77 5.83 -12.78
C ALA A 188 -12.23 7.30 -12.71
N THR A 189 -13.37 7.62 -13.29
CA THR A 189 -13.94 8.98 -13.33
C THR A 189 -14.29 9.51 -11.93
N ASN A 190 -14.70 8.63 -11.02
CA ASN A 190 -15.13 8.99 -9.67
C ASN A 190 -14.13 8.55 -8.59
N SER A 191 -12.98 8.03 -8.99
CA SER A 191 -11.95 7.59 -8.06
C SER A 191 -10.92 8.70 -7.84
N HIS A 192 -10.65 9.01 -6.58
CA HIS A 192 -9.66 10.00 -6.16
C HIS A 192 -8.72 9.42 -5.12
N ALA A 193 -7.44 9.80 -5.19
CA ALA A 193 -6.47 9.51 -4.16
C ALA A 193 -6.08 10.79 -3.43
N ILE A 194 -6.16 10.76 -2.09
CA ILE A 194 -5.71 11.86 -1.23
C ILE A 194 -4.44 11.41 -0.52
N ILE A 195 -3.36 12.17 -0.70
CA ILE A 195 -2.07 11.87 -0.09
C ILE A 195 -1.74 12.94 0.95
N PHE A 196 -1.70 12.55 2.22
CA PHE A 196 -1.20 13.41 3.29
C PHE A 196 0.33 13.30 3.35
N ASN A 197 1.01 14.31 2.80
CA ASN A 197 2.47 14.34 2.76
C ASN A 197 3.02 14.97 4.04
N VAL A 198 3.63 14.16 4.90
CA VAL A 198 4.22 14.59 6.17
C VAL A 198 5.75 14.71 6.12
N LYS A 199 6.37 14.44 4.96
CA LYS A 199 7.83 14.41 4.80
C LYS A 199 8.27 15.15 3.53
N GLY A 200 8.78 16.36 3.72
CA GLY A 200 9.46 17.11 2.66
C GLY A 200 8.63 17.32 1.39
N GLU A 201 9.30 17.59 0.27
CA GLU A 201 8.67 18.01 -0.97
C GLU A 201 8.68 16.97 -2.09
N ASP A 202 9.17 15.76 -1.83
CA ASP A 202 9.37 14.74 -2.87
C ASP A 202 8.08 14.44 -3.65
N LEU A 203 6.93 14.40 -2.96
CA LEU A 203 5.64 14.12 -3.56
C LEU A 203 5.04 15.33 -4.32
N LEU A 204 5.56 16.52 -4.16
CA LEU A 204 5.12 17.69 -4.93
C LEU A 204 5.56 17.64 -6.41
N TRP A 205 6.29 16.60 -6.83
CA TRP A 205 6.80 16.46 -8.20
C TRP A 205 6.17 15.31 -9.00
N LEU A 206 5.06 14.77 -8.53
CA LEU A 206 4.37 13.63 -9.17
C LEU A 206 3.85 13.96 -10.59
N ASP A 207 3.64 15.22 -10.91
CA ASP A 207 3.25 15.71 -12.23
C ASP A 207 4.44 15.92 -13.20
N LYS A 208 5.65 15.61 -12.77
CA LYS A 208 6.87 15.76 -13.59
C LYS A 208 7.45 14.40 -13.97
N PRO A 209 8.02 14.29 -15.19
CA PRO A 209 8.64 13.04 -15.64
C PRO A 209 9.87 12.68 -14.78
N ASN A 210 10.03 11.39 -14.50
CA ASN A 210 11.18 10.89 -13.77
C ASN A 210 12.45 10.99 -14.65
N ARG A 211 13.39 11.82 -14.25
CA ARG A 211 14.67 12.03 -14.96
C ARG A 211 15.59 10.81 -14.93
N LYS A 212 15.38 9.86 -14.01
CA LYS A 212 16.16 8.62 -13.89
C LYS A 212 15.55 7.44 -14.64
N MET A 213 14.47 7.66 -15.40
CA MET A 213 13.84 6.62 -16.21
C MET A 213 14.80 6.16 -17.32
N ASN A 214 15.16 4.88 -17.27
CA ASN A 214 16.05 4.23 -18.24
C ASN A 214 15.31 3.17 -19.08
N GLU A 215 15.96 2.59 -20.08
CA GLU A 215 15.36 1.59 -20.97
C GLU A 215 14.93 0.31 -20.23
N LYS A 216 15.69 -0.13 -19.22
CA LYS A 216 15.31 -1.28 -18.40
C LYS A 216 13.99 -1.02 -17.67
N ALA A 217 13.86 0.15 -17.04
CA ALA A 217 12.62 0.53 -16.34
C ALA A 217 11.45 0.66 -17.30
N ARG A 218 11.66 1.21 -18.50
CA ARG A 218 10.62 1.29 -19.55
C ARG A 218 10.13 -0.10 -19.97
N ALA A 219 11.04 -1.05 -20.17
CA ALA A 219 10.71 -2.42 -20.49
C ALA A 219 9.90 -3.09 -19.36
N GLN A 220 10.26 -2.84 -18.10
CA GLN A 220 9.52 -3.33 -16.95
C GLN A 220 8.08 -2.79 -16.87
N TYR A 221 7.89 -1.50 -17.12
CA TYR A 221 6.54 -0.91 -17.21
C TYR A 221 5.74 -1.51 -18.36
N ALA A 222 6.36 -1.72 -19.51
CA ALA A 222 5.72 -2.38 -20.67
C ALA A 222 5.28 -3.82 -20.33
N THR A 223 6.11 -4.59 -19.60
CA THR A 223 5.77 -5.95 -19.14
C THR A 223 4.55 -5.95 -18.23
N LEU A 224 4.38 -4.89 -17.42
CA LEU A 224 3.21 -4.71 -16.55
C LEU A 224 1.97 -4.16 -17.26
N GLY A 225 2.08 -3.85 -18.58
CA GLY A 225 1.02 -3.19 -19.33
C GLY A 225 0.79 -1.73 -18.94
N LEU A 226 1.76 -1.10 -18.29
CA LEU A 226 1.65 0.27 -17.80
C LEU A 226 2.35 1.27 -18.73
N PRO A 227 1.74 2.43 -19.03
CA PRO A 227 2.42 3.50 -19.73
C PRO A 227 3.55 4.10 -18.84
N VAL A 228 4.49 4.77 -19.49
CA VAL A 228 5.55 5.50 -18.77
C VAL A 228 5.26 6.99 -18.82
N GLY A 229 5.16 7.63 -17.67
CA GLY A 229 4.89 9.06 -17.60
C GLY A 229 4.66 9.57 -16.17
N PRO A 230 4.42 10.88 -16.01
CA PRO A 230 3.96 11.46 -14.76
C PRO A 230 2.47 11.24 -14.55
N PHE A 231 1.98 11.52 -13.36
CA PHE A 231 0.54 11.68 -13.13
C PHE A 231 0.02 12.93 -13.85
N LYS A 232 -1.15 12.82 -14.48
CA LYS A 232 -1.71 13.89 -15.32
C LYS A 232 -2.72 14.77 -14.60
N SER A 233 -3.42 14.25 -13.60
CA SER A 233 -4.50 14.92 -12.89
C SER A 233 -4.15 15.00 -11.41
N VAL A 234 -3.21 15.87 -11.05
CA VAL A 234 -2.75 16.06 -9.67
C VAL A 234 -2.97 17.51 -9.28
N GLN A 235 -3.61 17.70 -8.13
CA GLN A 235 -3.65 18.99 -7.45
C GLN A 235 -2.72 18.92 -6.24
N PHE A 236 -1.90 19.93 -6.08
CA PHE A 236 -1.02 20.06 -4.93
C PHE A 236 -1.52 21.19 -4.04
N LEU A 237 -1.65 20.89 -2.77
CA LEU A 237 -2.11 21.83 -1.75
C LEU A 237 -1.02 21.92 -0.66
N ALA A 238 -0.73 23.12 -0.20
CA ALA A 238 0.16 23.36 0.92
C ALA A 238 -0.44 24.43 1.84
N PRO A 239 -0.10 24.45 3.14
CA PRO A 239 -0.49 25.56 4.00
C PRO A 239 0.10 26.88 3.50
N PRO A 240 -0.51 28.02 3.81
CA PRO A 240 0.08 29.32 3.50
C PRO A 240 1.36 29.56 4.31
N ASN A 241 2.33 30.23 3.71
CA ASN A 241 3.61 30.56 4.37
C ASN A 241 3.47 31.64 5.46
N SER A 242 2.34 32.33 5.52
CA SER A 242 2.02 33.36 6.48
C SER A 242 0.50 33.45 6.64
N PRO A 243 -0.01 33.78 7.85
CA PRO A 243 -1.45 33.87 8.13
C PRO A 243 -2.24 34.80 7.20
N ASN A 244 -1.59 35.80 6.62
CA ASN A 244 -2.24 36.84 5.81
C ASN A 244 -1.97 36.74 4.32
N THR A 245 -1.45 35.60 3.86
CA THR A 245 -1.13 35.40 2.44
C THR A 245 -1.68 34.07 1.96
N PHE A 246 -2.10 34.00 0.70
CA PHE A 246 -2.42 32.75 0.02
C PHE A 246 -1.24 32.25 -0.83
N VAL A 247 -0.03 32.52 -0.38
CA VAL A 247 1.18 31.96 -0.98
C VAL A 247 1.50 30.65 -0.30
N PRO A 248 1.55 29.53 -1.01
CA PRO A 248 1.80 28.23 -0.40
C PRO A 248 3.21 28.13 0.19
N ASP A 249 3.32 27.52 1.34
CA ASP A 249 4.61 27.22 1.98
C ASP A 249 5.27 26.02 1.31
N THR A 250 6.11 26.29 0.32
CA THR A 250 6.90 25.29 -0.40
C THR A 250 8.34 25.76 -0.54
N GLY A 251 9.30 24.84 -0.33
CA GLY A 251 10.72 25.16 -0.42
C GLY A 251 11.20 25.29 -1.86
N SER A 252 11.26 24.19 -2.59
CA SER A 252 11.88 24.13 -3.93
C SER A 252 10.88 24.33 -5.07
N ARG A 253 9.61 23.94 -4.89
CA ARG A 253 8.57 24.09 -5.91
C ARG A 253 7.84 25.42 -5.75
N LYS A 254 7.95 26.30 -6.77
CA LYS A 254 7.37 27.66 -6.74
C LYS A 254 6.05 27.79 -7.50
N GLU A 255 5.71 26.83 -8.37
CA GLU A 255 4.55 26.91 -9.25
C GLU A 255 3.70 25.61 -9.21
N GLY A 256 2.40 25.76 -9.44
CA GLY A 256 1.47 24.64 -9.52
C GLY A 256 1.18 23.99 -8.18
N VAL A 257 1.26 24.73 -7.09
CA VAL A 257 0.80 24.37 -5.75
C VAL A 257 -0.11 25.51 -5.29
N ASP A 258 -1.29 25.16 -4.81
CA ASP A 258 -2.25 26.11 -4.28
C ASP A 258 -2.13 26.18 -2.75
N ALA A 259 -2.31 27.37 -2.18
CA ALA A 259 -2.42 27.50 -0.75
C ALA A 259 -3.76 26.96 -0.27
N PHE A 260 -3.74 26.16 0.79
CA PHE A 260 -4.93 25.62 1.42
C PHE A 260 -5.13 26.25 2.80
N ALA A 261 -6.20 26.99 2.96
CA ALA A 261 -6.61 27.56 4.23
C ALA A 261 -8.13 27.72 4.26
N TRP A 262 -8.72 27.66 5.44
CA TRP A 262 -10.12 28.02 5.63
C TRP A 262 -10.24 29.54 5.88
N THR A 263 -11.23 30.15 5.32
CA THR A 263 -11.67 31.47 5.74
C THR A 263 -12.35 31.38 7.11
N ILE A 264 -12.42 32.48 7.86
CA ILE A 264 -13.14 32.50 9.15
C ILE A 264 -14.59 32.08 8.99
N ARG A 265 -15.23 32.45 7.89
CA ARG A 265 -16.61 32.03 7.60
C ARG A 265 -16.72 30.53 7.37
N GLU A 266 -15.82 29.92 6.61
CA GLU A 266 -15.79 28.47 6.41
C GLU A 266 -15.51 27.74 7.69
N PHE A 267 -14.53 28.19 8.48
CA PHE A 267 -14.21 27.64 9.78
C PHE A 267 -15.45 27.62 10.71
N ALA A 268 -16.19 28.73 10.76
CA ALA A 268 -17.40 28.83 11.56
C ALA A 268 -18.56 28.01 11.01
N ARG A 269 -18.81 28.07 9.70
CA ARG A 269 -19.91 27.38 9.01
C ARG A 269 -19.79 25.85 9.10
N ASP A 270 -18.56 25.36 8.90
CA ASP A 270 -18.29 23.93 8.78
C ASP A 270 -17.95 23.27 10.14
N HIS A 271 -18.20 24.01 11.25
CA HIS A 271 -18.01 23.53 12.62
C HIS A 271 -16.60 22.99 12.89
N LEU A 272 -15.58 23.73 12.45
CA LEU A 272 -14.18 23.28 12.57
C LEU A 272 -13.56 23.54 13.95
N LEU A 273 -14.19 24.31 14.82
CA LEU A 273 -13.70 24.64 16.16
C LEU A 273 -13.39 23.38 16.99
N ARG A 274 -14.23 22.35 16.91
CA ARG A 274 -14.07 21.08 17.64
C ARG A 274 -12.74 20.38 17.33
N PHE A 275 -12.19 20.55 16.12
CA PHE A 275 -10.93 19.95 15.73
C PHE A 275 -9.68 20.69 16.26
N CYS A 276 -9.87 21.84 16.89
CA CYS A 276 -8.81 22.52 17.63
C CYS A 276 -8.54 21.88 19.00
N PHE A 277 -9.39 20.96 19.45
CA PHE A 277 -9.29 20.26 20.73
C PHE A 277 -8.96 18.79 20.52
N THR A 278 -8.13 18.21 21.41
CA THR A 278 -7.76 16.79 21.35
C THR A 278 -8.73 15.94 22.18
N GLN A 279 -8.75 14.61 21.93
CA GLN A 279 -9.57 13.67 22.71
C GLN A 279 -9.23 13.68 24.22
N GLU A 280 -8.00 14.03 24.59
CA GLU A 280 -7.58 14.16 25.99
C GLU A 280 -8.24 15.36 26.69
N ASP A 281 -8.74 16.32 25.92
CA ASP A 281 -9.43 17.51 26.39
C ASP A 281 -10.95 17.31 26.59
N GLU A 282 -11.49 16.14 26.30
CA GLU A 282 -12.92 15.79 26.39
C GLU A 282 -13.40 15.66 27.86
N ARG A 283 -13.19 16.71 28.67
CA ARG A 283 -13.99 16.88 29.88
C ARG A 283 -15.38 17.32 29.45
N ALA A 284 -16.42 16.69 29.98
CA ALA A 284 -17.82 16.96 29.59
C ALA A 284 -18.18 18.46 29.58
N GLN A 285 -17.60 19.26 30.49
CA GLN A 285 -17.81 20.69 30.55
C GLN A 285 -17.12 21.46 29.42
N LEU A 286 -15.92 21.05 28.99
CA LEU A 286 -15.21 21.68 27.87
C LEU A 286 -15.91 21.41 26.56
N SER A 287 -16.33 20.19 26.31
CA SER A 287 -17.12 19.82 25.12
C SER A 287 -18.42 20.63 25.04
N PHE A 288 -19.05 20.92 26.19
CA PHE A 288 -20.23 21.75 26.23
C PHE A 288 -19.93 23.22 25.85
N VAL A 289 -18.82 23.79 26.32
CA VAL A 289 -18.37 25.14 25.92
C VAL A 289 -18.09 25.19 24.43
N VAL A 290 -17.35 24.20 23.90
CA VAL A 290 -17.05 24.12 22.47
C VAL A 290 -18.33 24.08 21.65
N GLN A 291 -19.32 23.28 22.02
CA GLN A 291 -20.60 23.21 21.31
C GLN A 291 -21.37 24.52 21.31
N ILE A 292 -21.41 25.26 22.43
CA ILE A 292 -22.07 26.55 22.50
C ILE A 292 -21.40 27.57 21.59
N VAL A 293 -20.07 27.68 21.67
CA VAL A 293 -19.30 28.62 20.87
C VAL A 293 -19.41 28.26 19.39
N GLU A 294 -19.25 27.00 19.03
CA GLU A 294 -19.33 26.49 17.66
C GLU A 294 -20.72 26.81 17.03
N ARG A 295 -21.79 26.57 17.78
CA ARG A 295 -23.14 26.89 17.33
C ARG A 295 -23.32 28.40 17.12
N HIS A 296 -22.80 29.22 18.02
CA HIS A 296 -22.88 30.68 17.89
C HIS A 296 -22.10 31.16 16.66
N LEU A 297 -20.89 30.65 16.43
CA LEU A 297 -20.09 30.97 15.25
C LEU A 297 -20.81 30.57 13.95
N ALA A 298 -21.44 29.40 13.92
CA ALA A 298 -22.21 28.93 12.77
C ALA A 298 -23.42 29.84 12.47
N GLU A 299 -24.12 30.32 13.52
CA GLU A 299 -25.20 31.29 13.36
C GLU A 299 -24.67 32.61 12.76
N CYS A 300 -23.53 33.13 13.26
CA CYS A 300 -22.87 34.30 12.70
C CYS A 300 -22.42 34.09 11.24
N ALA A 301 -21.95 32.89 10.89
CA ALA A 301 -21.60 32.55 9.52
C ALA A 301 -22.80 32.45 8.56
N ALA A 302 -23.99 32.14 9.09
CA ALA A 302 -25.22 32.08 8.29
C ALA A 302 -25.78 33.46 7.95
N GLU A 303 -25.37 34.48 8.71
CA GLU A 303 -25.81 35.87 8.50
C GLU A 303 -25.02 36.61 7.42
N GLY A 304 -25.62 37.60 6.78
CA GLY A 304 -25.00 38.49 5.83
C GLY A 304 -24.66 37.84 4.47
N ASP A 305 -23.60 38.39 3.83
CA ASP A 305 -23.13 37.90 2.54
C ASP A 305 -22.40 36.56 2.68
N LYS A 306 -23.00 35.48 2.15
CA LYS A 306 -22.47 34.10 2.20
C LYS A 306 -21.20 33.89 1.42
N THR A 307 -20.83 34.82 0.53
CA THR A 307 -19.60 34.75 -0.26
C THR A 307 -18.43 35.45 0.44
N ALA A 308 -18.69 36.21 1.51
CA ALA A 308 -17.67 36.89 2.27
C ALA A 308 -16.79 35.93 3.07
N ALA A 309 -15.48 36.17 3.10
CA ALA A 309 -14.52 35.36 3.87
C ALA A 309 -14.56 35.62 5.39
N HIS A 310 -15.26 36.63 5.85
CA HIS A 310 -15.36 37.08 7.23
C HIS A 310 -16.75 36.82 7.85
N ILE A 311 -16.84 36.88 9.16
CA ILE A 311 -18.09 36.93 9.91
C ILE A 311 -18.17 38.21 10.74
N PHE A 312 -19.35 38.49 11.29
CA PHE A 312 -19.54 39.52 12.31
C PHE A 312 -19.83 38.86 13.63
N LEU A 313 -19.09 39.22 14.67
CA LEU A 313 -19.30 38.80 16.04
C LEU A 313 -19.50 40.06 16.88
N GLU A 314 -20.63 40.19 17.59
CA GLU A 314 -20.98 41.40 18.39
C GLU A 314 -20.83 42.71 17.59
N ASN A 315 -21.21 42.73 16.29
CA ASN A 315 -21.02 43.83 15.34
C ASN A 315 -19.57 44.14 14.93
N LYS A 316 -18.59 43.40 15.39
CA LYS A 316 -17.20 43.52 14.97
C LYS A 316 -16.93 42.57 13.81
N LYS A 317 -16.28 43.09 12.76
CA LYS A 317 -15.87 42.29 11.62
C LYS A 317 -14.65 41.46 11.99
N ILE A 318 -14.73 40.11 11.84
CA ILE A 318 -13.67 39.16 12.15
C ILE A 318 -13.15 38.59 10.82
N THR A 319 -11.86 38.84 10.55
CA THR A 319 -11.20 38.45 9.29
C THR A 319 -10.07 37.46 9.46
N SER A 320 -9.56 37.28 10.69
CA SER A 320 -8.46 36.37 11.04
C SER A 320 -8.80 35.55 12.26
N PHE A 321 -8.03 34.48 12.46
CA PHE A 321 -8.19 33.62 13.63
C PHE A 321 -7.79 34.34 14.93
N ASP A 322 -6.75 35.18 14.88
CA ASP A 322 -6.32 35.98 16.03
C ASP A 322 -7.44 36.93 16.47
N GLU A 323 -8.07 37.67 15.52
CA GLU A 323 -9.22 38.50 15.83
C GLU A 323 -10.41 37.73 16.40
N LEU A 324 -10.61 36.48 15.98
CA LEU A 324 -11.63 35.59 16.53
C LEU A 324 -11.34 35.24 17.98
N VAL A 325 -10.09 34.86 18.27
CA VAL A 325 -9.66 34.54 19.66
C VAL A 325 -9.83 35.73 20.58
N ASP A 326 -9.31 36.91 20.18
CA ASP A 326 -9.42 38.15 20.97
C ASP A 326 -10.88 38.52 21.27
N GLU A 327 -11.78 38.36 20.27
CA GLU A 327 -13.19 38.67 20.46
C GLU A 327 -13.89 37.64 21.35
N LEU A 328 -13.57 36.35 21.22
CA LEU A 328 -14.07 35.32 22.09
C LEU A 328 -13.60 35.52 23.51
N GLU A 329 -12.33 35.89 23.76
CA GLU A 329 -11.83 36.21 25.09
C GLU A 329 -12.64 37.30 25.77
N SER A 330 -13.06 38.31 25.03
CA SER A 330 -13.83 39.44 25.56
C SER A 330 -15.32 39.15 25.74
N SER A 331 -15.91 38.24 24.96
CA SER A 331 -17.36 38.03 24.88
C SER A 331 -17.86 36.69 25.43
N ILE A 332 -16.95 35.70 25.65
CA ILE A 332 -17.32 34.33 26.00
C ILE A 332 -18.16 34.21 27.26
N ASP A 333 -17.86 34.97 28.33
CA ASP A 333 -18.59 34.91 29.56
C ASP A 333 -20.05 35.35 29.38
N LYS A 334 -20.28 36.37 28.58
CA LYS A 334 -21.61 36.85 28.22
C LYS A 334 -22.35 35.78 27.39
N LEU A 335 -21.70 35.23 26.37
CA LEU A 335 -22.26 34.19 25.51
C LEU A 335 -22.67 32.96 26.34
N LEU A 336 -21.83 32.51 27.22
CA LEU A 336 -22.11 31.36 28.09
C LEU A 336 -23.23 31.63 29.08
N ALA A 337 -23.29 32.84 29.67
CA ALA A 337 -24.37 33.23 30.55
C ALA A 337 -25.74 33.24 29.86
N GLU A 338 -25.77 33.66 28.60
CA GLU A 338 -27.00 33.71 27.80
C GLU A 338 -27.46 32.34 27.31
N ARG A 339 -26.53 31.42 26.97
CA ARG A 339 -26.82 30.15 26.28
C ARG A 339 -26.50 28.89 27.07
N GLY A 340 -25.59 28.95 28.03
CA GLY A 340 -25.03 27.75 28.68
C GLY A 340 -25.25 27.68 30.20
N GLY A 341 -25.70 28.76 30.84
CA GLY A 341 -25.78 28.82 32.27
C GLY A 341 -24.41 29.02 32.97
N ARG A 342 -24.33 28.70 34.28
CA ARG A 342 -23.09 28.86 35.05
C ARG A 342 -22.08 27.77 34.71
N ILE A 343 -20.96 28.16 34.11
CA ILE A 343 -19.79 27.31 33.83
C ILE A 343 -18.64 27.75 34.72
N ALA A 344 -17.85 26.80 35.22
CA ALA A 344 -16.70 27.10 36.06
C ALA A 344 -15.63 27.89 35.28
N SER A 345 -15.07 28.94 35.86
CA SER A 345 -14.04 29.80 35.26
C SER A 345 -12.84 28.99 34.73
N GLY A 346 -12.42 27.95 35.43
CA GLY A 346 -11.32 27.08 34.99
C GLY A 346 -11.62 26.30 33.72
N THR A 347 -12.90 26.10 33.35
CA THR A 347 -13.26 25.50 32.05
C THR A 347 -13.19 26.51 30.92
N VAL A 348 -13.57 27.76 31.20
CA VAL A 348 -13.45 28.86 30.23
C VAL A 348 -11.97 29.14 29.96
N ASP A 349 -11.16 29.23 31.02
CA ASP A 349 -9.71 29.40 30.89
C ASP A 349 -9.06 28.26 30.12
N ALA A 350 -9.52 27.02 30.31
CA ALA A 350 -9.03 25.86 29.54
C ALA A 350 -9.42 25.93 28.04
N PHE A 351 -10.57 26.49 27.73
CA PHE A 351 -11.01 26.73 26.34
C PHE A 351 -10.15 27.81 25.67
N LEU A 352 -9.90 28.92 26.32
CA LEU A 352 -9.18 30.09 25.77
C LEU A 352 -7.66 29.88 25.62
N ARG A 353 -7.07 28.94 26.37
CA ARG A 353 -5.62 28.63 26.28
C ARG A 353 -5.22 27.72 25.10
N ARG A 354 -6.14 27.29 24.30
CA ARG A 354 -5.91 26.37 23.19
C ARG A 354 -5.94 27.10 21.85
#